data_2af726d017c79ff0cf8be7f56cb43635
#
_entry.id   2af726d017c79ff0cf8be7f56cb43635
#
_cell.length_a   1.000
_cell.length_b   1.000
_cell.length_c   1.000
_cell.angle_alpha   90.00
_cell.angle_beta   90.00
_cell.angle_gamma   90.00
#
_symmetry.space_group_name_H-M   'P 1'
#
loop_
_entity.id
_entity.type
_entity.pdbx_description
1 polymer ?
#
loop_
_entity_poly.entity_id
_entity_poly.type
_entity_poly.pdbx_seq_one_letter_code
_entity_poly.pdbx_strand_id
1 'polypeptide(L)'
;SDPPDDPGNPSVNFHGERRRNDTHQSTTDPEAMLHRKGQGKEAKLAYLGHVLLDNRHGLVANVCATHATGTAEREAAALLLEASAPPGSTVGADKGYDVASFVADVRVRDVTPHVAQKVRWSAIDGRTTRHAGYHVSQRKRKLVEQVFGWMKTVGGLRKLRHRGVALVDWQL
;
A
#
# COMPACT_ATOMS: atom_id res chain seq x y z
N SER A 1 -38.59 13.10 -9.84
CA SER A 1 -38.20 13.63 -8.54
C SER A 1 -36.70 13.48 -8.42
N ASP A 2 -36.00 14.56 -8.16
CA ASP A 2 -34.57 14.51 -7.90
C ASP A 2 -34.29 13.54 -6.77
N PRO A 3 -33.17 12.76 -6.87
CA PRO A 3 -32.77 11.89 -5.77
C PRO A 3 -32.53 12.73 -4.51
N PRO A 4 -32.79 12.19 -3.32
CA PRO A 4 -32.57 12.91 -2.08
C PRO A 4 -31.09 13.37 -2.01
N ASP A 5 -30.89 14.60 -1.56
CA ASP A 5 -29.57 15.19 -1.37
C ASP A 5 -28.63 14.21 -0.67
N ASP A 6 -27.58 13.79 -1.38
CA ASP A 6 -26.52 12.97 -0.81
C ASP A 6 -25.70 13.84 0.15
N PRO A 7 -25.62 13.54 1.45
CA PRO A 7 -24.91 14.36 2.43
C PRO A 7 -23.39 14.42 2.24
N GLY A 8 -22.91 14.34 1.00
CA GLY A 8 -21.52 14.55 0.63
C GLY A 8 -20.65 13.31 0.52
N ASN A 9 -21.23 12.11 0.41
CA ASN A 9 -20.48 10.88 0.09
C ASN A 9 -21.04 10.19 -1.17
N PRO A 10 -20.80 10.72 -2.37
CA PRO A 10 -21.33 10.20 -3.63
C PRO A 10 -20.90 8.76 -3.94
N SER A 11 -19.91 8.20 -3.22
CA SER A 11 -19.51 6.80 -3.35
C SER A 11 -20.48 5.82 -2.70
N VAL A 12 -21.36 6.28 -1.83
CA VAL A 12 -22.32 5.44 -1.10
C VAL A 12 -23.64 5.29 -1.88
N ASN A 13 -24.10 6.38 -2.48
CA ASN A 13 -25.35 6.40 -3.23
C ASN A 13 -25.25 7.38 -4.40
N PHE A 14 -25.11 6.87 -5.60
CA PHE A 14 -25.10 7.65 -6.83
C PHE A 14 -26.34 7.30 -7.65
N HIS A 15 -27.30 8.22 -7.73
CA HIS A 15 -28.59 7.99 -8.39
C HIS A 15 -29.33 6.73 -7.87
N GLY A 16 -29.26 6.46 -6.55
CA GLY A 16 -29.88 5.29 -5.94
C GLY A 16 -29.02 4.01 -5.97
N GLU A 17 -27.82 4.06 -6.57
CA GLU A 17 -26.93 2.91 -6.68
C GLU A 17 -25.61 3.12 -5.96
N ARG A 18 -25.15 2.08 -5.26
CA ARG A 18 -23.85 2.07 -4.63
C ARG A 18 -22.75 1.86 -5.68
N ARG A 19 -21.85 2.84 -5.82
CA ARG A 19 -20.69 2.71 -6.70
C ARG A 19 -19.73 1.61 -6.23
N ARG A 20 -19.33 0.74 -7.15
CA ARG A 20 -18.36 -0.34 -6.94
C ARG A 20 -17.47 -0.46 -8.17
N ASN A 21 -16.26 -1.01 -8.00
CA ASN A 21 -15.31 -1.21 -9.11
C ASN A 21 -15.77 -2.28 -10.11
N ASP A 22 -16.71 -3.15 -9.74
CA ASP A 22 -17.30 -4.19 -10.59
C ASP A 22 -18.49 -3.67 -11.42
N THR A 23 -19.11 -2.56 -11.00
CA THR A 23 -20.30 -2.00 -11.65
C THR A 23 -20.07 -0.62 -12.28
N HIS A 24 -19.05 0.11 -11.82
CA HIS A 24 -18.78 1.47 -12.25
C HIS A 24 -17.31 1.66 -12.59
N GLN A 25 -17.06 2.35 -13.69
CA GLN A 25 -15.73 2.72 -14.15
C GLN A 25 -15.68 4.22 -14.41
N SER A 26 -14.54 4.84 -14.16
CA SER A 26 -14.35 6.26 -14.50
C SER A 26 -14.30 6.42 -16.02
N THR A 27 -15.09 7.34 -16.55
CA THR A 27 -15.05 7.69 -17.98
C THR A 27 -13.80 8.50 -18.34
N THR A 28 -13.20 9.16 -17.36
CA THR A 28 -12.03 10.02 -17.56
C THR A 28 -10.71 9.26 -17.39
N ASP A 29 -10.68 8.30 -16.46
CA ASP A 29 -9.53 7.44 -16.18
C ASP A 29 -10.03 6.04 -15.82
N PRO A 30 -10.22 5.16 -16.81
CA PRO A 30 -10.80 3.83 -16.61
C PRO A 30 -10.00 2.91 -15.70
N GLU A 31 -8.69 3.16 -15.55
CA GLU A 31 -7.81 2.38 -14.70
C GLU A 31 -7.83 2.81 -13.23
N ALA A 32 -8.32 4.02 -12.93
CA ALA A 32 -8.46 4.49 -11.56
C ALA A 32 -9.61 3.76 -10.86
N MET A 33 -9.32 3.15 -9.71
CA MET A 33 -10.27 2.35 -8.94
C MET A 33 -10.74 3.07 -7.68
N LEU A 34 -11.98 2.80 -7.28
CA LEU A 34 -12.49 3.27 -5.99
C LEU A 34 -11.71 2.60 -4.86
N HIS A 35 -11.02 3.43 -4.09
CA HIS A 35 -10.27 3.00 -2.92
C HIS A 35 -10.72 3.74 -1.67
N ARG A 36 -10.90 2.98 -0.58
CA ARG A 36 -11.25 3.51 0.73
C ARG A 36 -10.10 3.24 1.70
N LYS A 37 -9.53 4.29 2.24
CA LYS A 37 -8.38 4.20 3.16
C LYS A 37 -8.71 3.51 4.50
N GLY A 38 -9.99 3.39 4.85
CA GLY A 38 -10.43 2.75 6.09
C GLY A 38 -11.95 2.83 6.24
N GLN A 39 -12.47 2.09 7.21
CA GLN A 39 -13.89 2.12 7.52
C GLN A 39 -14.35 3.54 7.91
N GLY A 40 -15.50 3.97 7.40
CA GLY A 40 -16.06 5.31 7.64
C GLY A 40 -15.35 6.44 6.86
N LYS A 41 -14.34 6.14 6.00
CA LYS A 41 -13.74 7.13 5.11
C LYS A 41 -14.39 7.10 3.73
N GLU A 42 -14.40 8.25 3.08
CA GLU A 42 -14.85 8.40 1.70
C GLU A 42 -14.03 7.51 0.76
N ALA A 43 -14.69 6.87 -0.20
CA ALA A 43 -14.01 6.18 -1.29
C ALA A 43 -13.69 7.19 -2.40
N LYS A 44 -12.45 7.14 -2.90
CA LYS A 44 -11.97 8.02 -3.99
C LYS A 44 -11.37 7.18 -5.10
N LEU A 45 -11.50 7.65 -6.33
CA LEU A 45 -10.74 7.10 -7.45
C LEU A 45 -9.25 7.35 -7.18
N ALA A 46 -8.47 6.28 -7.20
CA ALA A 46 -7.07 6.34 -6.82
C ALA A 46 -6.25 5.20 -7.45
N TYR A 47 -4.96 5.43 -7.51
CA TYR A 47 -3.91 4.41 -7.60
C TYR A 47 -3.26 4.22 -6.24
N LEU A 48 -2.60 3.11 -6.01
CA LEU A 48 -1.76 2.89 -4.84
C LEU A 48 -0.30 3.09 -5.22
N GLY A 49 0.38 4.00 -4.54
CA GLY A 49 1.83 4.14 -4.62
C GLY A 49 2.50 3.32 -3.52
N HIS A 50 3.51 2.54 -3.90
CA HIS A 50 4.28 1.68 -3.00
C HIS A 50 5.73 2.15 -2.97
N VAL A 51 6.33 2.12 -1.78
CA VAL A 51 7.70 2.58 -1.57
C VAL A 51 8.46 1.54 -0.78
N LEU A 52 9.59 1.11 -1.31
CA LEU A 52 10.60 0.37 -0.56
C LEU A 52 11.68 1.34 -0.08
N LEU A 53 11.91 1.37 1.23
CA LEU A 53 12.84 2.29 1.88
C LEU A 53 14.02 1.53 2.48
N ASP A 54 15.26 1.97 2.20
CA ASP A 54 16.39 1.63 3.04
C ASP A 54 16.26 2.30 4.40
N ASN A 55 15.96 1.51 5.41
CA ASN A 55 15.68 2.04 6.74
C ASN A 55 16.94 2.40 7.57
N ARG A 56 18.15 2.20 7.03
CA ARG A 56 19.39 2.69 7.63
C ARG A 56 19.58 4.18 7.36
N HIS A 57 19.40 4.56 6.10
CA HIS A 57 19.71 5.91 5.61
C HIS A 57 18.46 6.73 5.30
N GLY A 58 17.28 6.11 5.29
CA GLY A 58 16.02 6.79 4.97
C GLY A 58 15.86 7.08 3.47
N LEU A 59 16.62 6.39 2.61
CA LEU A 59 16.58 6.58 1.17
C LEU A 59 15.55 5.66 0.53
N VAL A 60 14.86 6.18 -0.48
CA VAL A 60 13.97 5.37 -1.31
C VAL A 60 14.81 4.45 -2.19
N ALA A 61 14.64 3.14 -2.00
CA ALA A 61 15.34 2.12 -2.78
C ALA A 61 14.58 1.80 -4.08
N ASN A 62 13.25 1.77 -4.01
CA ASN A 62 12.41 1.51 -5.19
C ASN A 62 10.98 1.97 -4.94
N VAL A 63 10.23 2.24 -6.01
CA VAL A 63 8.82 2.64 -5.98
C VAL A 63 8.05 1.96 -7.09
N CYS A 64 6.75 1.79 -6.92
CA CYS A 64 5.85 1.46 -8.02
C CYS A 64 4.43 1.94 -7.74
N ALA A 65 3.63 2.13 -8.81
CA ALA A 65 2.20 2.35 -8.73
C ALA A 65 1.44 1.09 -9.15
N THR A 66 0.28 0.88 -8.53
CA THR A 66 -0.64 -0.21 -8.91
C THR A 66 -2.08 0.26 -8.93
N HIS A 67 -2.95 -0.54 -9.55
CA HIS A 67 -4.38 -0.40 -9.35
C HIS A 67 -4.73 -0.63 -7.87
N ALA A 68 -5.76 0.06 -7.39
CA ALA A 68 -6.18 -0.02 -5.99
C ALA A 68 -7.02 -1.29 -5.70
N THR A 69 -6.37 -2.46 -5.79
CA THR A 69 -6.98 -3.75 -5.45
C THR A 69 -6.75 -4.11 -3.98
N GLY A 70 -7.47 -5.12 -3.47
CA GLY A 70 -7.31 -5.59 -2.09
C GLY A 70 -6.00 -6.33 -1.80
N THR A 71 -5.28 -6.78 -2.84
CA THR A 71 -4.02 -7.55 -2.75
C THR A 71 -2.79 -6.74 -3.18
N ALA A 72 -3.01 -5.62 -3.86
CA ALA A 72 -1.96 -4.82 -4.51
C ALA A 72 -0.78 -4.46 -3.60
N GLU A 73 -1.02 -4.13 -2.33
CA GLU A 73 0.07 -3.77 -1.40
C GLU A 73 1.06 -4.93 -1.20
N ARG A 74 0.58 -6.17 -1.08
CA ARG A 74 1.44 -7.34 -0.86
C ARG A 74 2.13 -7.79 -2.14
N GLU A 75 1.43 -7.73 -3.27
CA GLU A 75 1.98 -8.04 -4.59
C GLU A 75 3.08 -7.06 -4.98
N ALA A 76 2.82 -5.76 -4.81
CA ALA A 76 3.83 -4.73 -5.04
C ALA A 76 5.04 -4.87 -4.11
N ALA A 77 4.83 -5.15 -2.83
CA ALA A 77 5.93 -5.38 -1.89
C ALA A 77 6.80 -6.57 -2.31
N ALA A 78 6.20 -7.67 -2.78
CA ALA A 78 6.95 -8.82 -3.27
C ALA A 78 7.81 -8.47 -4.51
N LEU A 79 7.25 -7.73 -5.46
CA LEU A 79 7.97 -7.26 -6.65
C LEU A 79 9.11 -6.30 -6.31
N LEU A 80 8.87 -5.34 -5.42
CA LEU A 80 9.90 -4.38 -5.00
C LEU A 80 11.04 -5.06 -4.24
N LEU A 81 10.72 -6.06 -3.40
CA LEU A 81 11.73 -6.85 -2.69
C LEU A 81 12.56 -7.68 -3.66
N GLU A 82 11.93 -8.35 -4.62
CA GLU A 82 12.64 -9.13 -5.65
C GLU A 82 13.60 -8.25 -6.46
N ALA A 83 13.17 -7.04 -6.82
CA ALA A 83 13.99 -6.13 -7.62
C ALA A 83 15.12 -5.45 -6.86
N SER A 84 15.01 -5.28 -5.52
CA SER A 84 15.87 -4.35 -4.79
C SER A 84 16.38 -4.82 -3.43
N ALA A 85 15.87 -5.93 -2.89
CA ALA A 85 16.32 -6.43 -1.59
C ALA A 85 17.44 -7.46 -1.76
N PRO A 86 18.66 -7.22 -1.26
CA PRO A 86 19.71 -8.22 -1.30
C PRO A 86 19.36 -9.45 -0.45
N PRO A 87 19.79 -10.66 -0.84
CA PRO A 87 19.70 -11.84 0.02
C PRO A 87 20.32 -11.58 1.40
N GLY A 88 19.74 -12.18 2.44
CA GLY A 88 20.16 -11.98 3.84
C GLY A 88 19.67 -10.66 4.46
N SER A 89 18.94 -9.81 3.72
CA SER A 89 18.38 -8.57 4.26
C SER A 89 17.15 -8.82 5.15
N THR A 90 16.67 -7.75 5.79
CA THR A 90 15.43 -7.77 6.58
C THR A 90 14.43 -6.75 6.05
N VAL A 91 13.15 -7.09 6.02
CA VAL A 91 12.08 -6.15 5.64
C VAL A 91 11.16 -5.87 6.81
N GLY A 92 11.03 -4.58 7.18
CA GLY A 92 10.08 -4.11 8.17
C GLY A 92 8.75 -3.74 7.52
N ALA A 93 7.66 -4.37 7.94
CA ALA A 93 6.32 -4.09 7.42
C ALA A 93 5.27 -4.03 8.53
N ASP A 94 4.12 -3.45 8.24
CA ASP A 94 3.02 -3.36 9.18
C ASP A 94 2.24 -4.69 9.31
N LYS A 95 1.26 -4.73 10.21
CA LYS A 95 0.45 -5.92 10.46
C LYS A 95 -0.45 -6.34 9.29
N GLY A 96 -0.66 -5.49 8.29
CA GLY A 96 -1.39 -5.83 7.06
C GLY A 96 -0.67 -6.89 6.23
N TYR A 97 0.66 -6.94 6.38
CA TYR A 97 1.52 -7.91 5.71
C TYR A 97 1.69 -9.22 6.50
N ASP A 98 1.14 -9.32 7.71
CA ASP A 98 1.19 -10.54 8.53
C ASP A 98 0.18 -11.58 8.02
N VAL A 99 0.50 -12.19 6.89
CA VAL A 99 -0.23 -13.29 6.25
C VAL A 99 0.75 -14.37 5.81
N ALA A 100 0.35 -15.63 5.93
CA ALA A 100 1.23 -16.77 5.72
C ALA A 100 1.89 -16.78 4.34
N SER A 101 1.13 -16.45 3.28
CA SER A 101 1.64 -16.41 1.91
C SER A 101 2.75 -15.37 1.74
N PHE A 102 2.55 -14.13 2.23
CA PHE A 102 3.57 -13.08 2.13
C PHE A 102 4.82 -13.40 2.93
N VAL A 103 4.65 -13.91 4.17
CA VAL A 103 5.78 -14.29 5.03
C VAL A 103 6.59 -15.42 4.42
N ALA A 104 5.93 -16.42 3.82
CA ALA A 104 6.61 -17.51 3.12
C ALA A 104 7.37 -17.01 1.88
N ASP A 105 6.72 -16.17 1.08
CA ASP A 105 7.28 -15.59 -0.13
C ASP A 105 8.54 -14.74 0.16
N VAL A 106 8.51 -13.90 1.19
CA VAL A 106 9.68 -13.13 1.64
C VAL A 106 10.84 -14.04 2.08
N ARG A 107 10.54 -15.13 2.79
CA ARG A 107 11.56 -16.11 3.23
C ARG A 107 12.19 -16.88 2.07
N VAL A 108 11.42 -17.22 1.04
CA VAL A 108 11.93 -17.89 -0.18
C VAL A 108 12.96 -17.01 -0.90
N ARG A 109 12.85 -15.68 -0.80
CA ARG A 109 13.82 -14.70 -1.34
C ARG A 109 15.04 -14.49 -0.45
N ASP A 110 15.23 -15.30 0.59
CA ASP A 110 16.27 -15.12 1.61
C ASP A 110 16.20 -13.74 2.29
N VAL A 111 14.99 -13.21 2.47
CA VAL A 111 14.74 -11.97 3.22
C VAL A 111 14.03 -12.31 4.53
N THR A 112 14.49 -11.76 5.65
CA THR A 112 13.86 -11.98 6.95
C THR A 112 12.66 -11.05 7.16
N PRO A 113 11.43 -11.58 7.35
CA PRO A 113 10.23 -10.77 7.51
C PRO A 113 10.10 -10.20 8.92
N HIS A 114 10.50 -8.97 9.15
CA HIS A 114 10.23 -8.23 10.39
C HIS A 114 8.86 -7.54 10.31
N VAL A 115 7.82 -8.32 10.06
CA VAL A 115 6.43 -7.84 9.97
C VAL A 115 5.83 -7.70 11.37
N ALA A 116 5.05 -6.63 11.60
CA ALA A 116 4.35 -6.44 12.87
C ALA A 116 3.29 -7.52 13.06
N GLN A 117 3.34 -8.21 14.22
CA GLN A 117 2.43 -9.32 14.51
C GLN A 117 0.97 -8.86 14.67
N LYS A 118 0.05 -9.68 14.16
CA LYS A 118 -1.36 -9.65 14.54
C LYS A 118 -1.55 -10.24 15.94
N VAL A 119 -2.56 -9.81 16.64
CA VAL A 119 -2.91 -10.36 17.96
C VAL A 119 -3.34 -11.82 17.88
N ARG A 120 -3.98 -12.22 16.77
CA ARG A 120 -4.43 -13.58 16.50
C ARG A 120 -4.03 -13.99 15.10
N TRP A 121 -3.71 -15.27 14.92
CA TRP A 121 -3.41 -15.87 13.60
C TRP A 121 -2.22 -15.22 12.89
N SER A 122 -1.19 -14.82 13.66
CA SER A 122 0.05 -14.29 13.12
C SER A 122 0.86 -15.39 12.42
N ALA A 123 1.39 -15.07 11.24
CA ALA A 123 2.38 -15.89 10.54
C ALA A 123 3.82 -15.62 11.06
N ILE A 124 4.00 -14.57 11.86
CA ILE A 124 5.27 -14.21 12.51
C ILE A 124 5.33 -14.87 13.89
N ASP A 125 6.41 -15.54 14.18
CA ASP A 125 6.61 -16.28 15.43
C ASP A 125 7.92 -15.90 16.13
N GLY A 126 8.25 -16.62 17.24
CA GLY A 126 9.44 -16.41 18.05
C GLY A 126 10.76 -16.56 17.28
N ARG A 127 10.79 -17.23 16.11
CA ARG A 127 11.99 -17.29 15.25
C ARG A 127 12.41 -15.91 14.77
N THR A 128 11.46 -15.00 14.62
CA THR A 128 11.70 -13.63 14.18
C THR A 128 11.71 -12.66 15.37
N THR A 129 10.70 -12.72 16.25
CA THR A 129 10.47 -11.70 17.28
C THR A 129 11.45 -11.71 18.42
N ARG A 130 12.12 -12.86 18.70
CA ARG A 130 13.15 -12.98 19.75
C ARG A 130 14.42 -12.16 19.48
N HIS A 131 14.62 -11.75 18.23
CA HIS A 131 15.83 -11.01 17.84
C HIS A 131 15.68 -9.50 18.08
N ALA A 132 16.71 -8.88 18.69
CA ALA A 132 16.72 -7.43 18.92
C ALA A 132 16.51 -6.60 17.65
N GLY A 133 17.01 -7.10 16.51
CA GLY A 133 16.81 -6.48 15.18
C GLY A 133 15.34 -6.33 14.78
N TYR A 134 14.47 -7.23 15.23
CA TYR A 134 13.03 -7.12 14.98
C TYR A 134 12.46 -5.81 15.57
N HIS A 135 12.76 -5.52 16.82
CA HIS A 135 12.30 -4.30 17.49
C HIS A 135 12.87 -3.01 16.85
N VAL A 136 14.12 -3.08 16.38
CA VAL A 136 14.75 -1.98 15.63
C VAL A 136 13.99 -1.76 14.33
N SER A 137 13.72 -2.80 13.55
CA SER A 137 12.95 -2.71 12.30
C SER A 137 11.55 -2.17 12.52
N GLN A 138 10.86 -2.57 13.61
CA GLN A 138 9.52 -2.07 13.94
C GLN A 138 9.50 -0.56 14.25
N ARG A 139 10.57 0.00 14.81
CA ARG A 139 10.70 1.45 14.97
C ARG A 139 11.05 2.15 13.66
N LYS A 140 12.03 1.62 12.93
CA LYS A 140 12.55 2.20 11.70
C LYS A 140 11.53 2.21 10.55
N ARG A 141 10.64 1.21 10.44
CA ARG A 141 9.64 1.14 9.36
C ARG A 141 8.74 2.38 9.27
N LYS A 142 8.57 3.11 10.37
CA LYS A 142 7.76 4.34 10.40
C LYS A 142 8.37 5.48 9.57
N LEU A 143 9.65 5.41 9.22
CA LEU A 143 10.30 6.41 8.35
C LEU A 143 9.62 6.52 6.98
N VAL A 144 8.99 5.45 6.49
CA VAL A 144 8.24 5.48 5.22
C VAL A 144 7.08 6.47 5.25
N GLU A 145 6.50 6.74 6.42
CA GLU A 145 5.42 7.73 6.55
C GLU A 145 5.88 9.15 6.20
N GLN A 146 7.15 9.48 6.49
CA GLN A 146 7.75 10.78 6.12
C GLN A 146 7.89 10.89 4.60
N VAL A 147 8.34 9.82 3.94
CA VAL A 147 8.45 9.78 2.46
C VAL A 147 7.08 10.01 1.83
N PHE A 148 6.05 9.28 2.26
CA PHE A 148 4.68 9.53 1.78
C PHE A 148 4.17 10.94 2.09
N GLY A 149 4.57 11.52 3.21
CA GLY A 149 4.29 12.92 3.54
C GLY A 149 4.90 13.86 2.50
N TRP A 150 6.18 13.72 2.19
CA TRP A 150 6.88 14.55 1.19
C TRP A 150 6.35 14.34 -0.23
N MET A 151 6.11 13.11 -0.64
CA MET A 151 5.52 12.81 -1.95
C MET A 151 4.19 13.56 -2.14
N LYS A 152 3.35 13.61 -1.12
CA LYS A 152 2.04 14.28 -1.17
C LYS A 152 2.12 15.81 -1.11
N THR A 153 3.09 16.35 -0.41
CA THR A 153 3.24 17.81 -0.20
C THR A 153 4.20 18.41 -1.21
N VAL A 154 5.48 18.12 -1.09
CA VAL A 154 6.55 18.67 -1.95
C VAL A 154 6.51 18.05 -3.34
N GLY A 155 6.33 16.71 -3.44
CA GLY A 155 6.23 15.98 -4.71
C GLY A 155 4.93 16.20 -5.48
N GLY A 156 3.94 16.86 -4.86
CA GLY A 156 2.67 17.17 -5.55
C GLY A 156 1.78 15.97 -5.88
N LEU A 157 2.09 14.77 -5.35
CA LEU A 157 1.40 13.51 -5.67
C LEU A 157 0.05 13.33 -4.95
N ARG A 158 -0.44 14.36 -4.26
CA ARG A 158 -1.81 14.35 -3.69
C ARG A 158 -2.88 14.36 -4.77
N LYS A 159 -2.60 15.03 -5.90
CA LYS A 159 -3.44 15.03 -7.10
C LYS A 159 -2.53 14.64 -8.27
N LEU A 160 -2.82 13.50 -8.87
CA LEU A 160 -2.07 13.02 -10.03
C LEU A 160 -2.35 13.89 -11.25
N ARG A 161 -1.32 14.12 -12.06
CA ARG A 161 -1.41 14.88 -13.32
C ARG A 161 -1.64 13.97 -14.52
N HIS A 162 -1.29 12.70 -14.36
CA HIS A 162 -1.37 11.68 -15.40
C HIS A 162 -2.52 10.70 -15.15
N ARG A 163 -2.95 10.02 -16.20
CA ARG A 163 -3.99 8.99 -16.21
C ARG A 163 -3.38 7.69 -16.68
N GLY A 164 -3.92 6.56 -16.20
CA GLY A 164 -3.38 5.25 -16.46
C GLY A 164 -2.19 4.90 -15.56
N VAL A 165 -2.14 3.64 -15.12
CA VAL A 165 -1.15 3.18 -14.12
C VAL A 165 0.29 3.38 -14.59
N ALA A 166 0.58 3.19 -15.87
CA ALA A 166 1.94 3.32 -16.42
C ALA A 166 2.50 4.74 -16.31
N LEU A 167 1.69 5.77 -16.60
CA LEU A 167 2.11 7.16 -16.48
C LEU A 167 2.16 7.63 -15.02
N VAL A 168 1.29 7.08 -14.17
CA VAL A 168 1.34 7.34 -12.73
C VAL A 168 2.57 6.71 -12.11
N ASP A 169 2.94 5.51 -12.52
CA ASP A 169 4.17 4.82 -12.09
C ASP A 169 5.42 5.61 -12.49
N TRP A 170 5.46 6.10 -13.72
CA TRP A 170 6.55 6.95 -14.20
C TRP A 170 6.67 8.28 -13.41
N GLN A 171 5.56 8.81 -12.88
CA GLN A 171 5.55 10.06 -12.10
C GLN A 171 6.08 9.86 -10.67
N LEU A 172 6.06 8.63 -10.13
CA LEU A 172 6.54 8.30 -8.78
C LEU A 172 8.06 8.30 -8.70
#